data_cbd796a91d70784c89843494238384bc
#
_entry.id   cbd796a91d70784c89843494238384bc
#
_cell.length_a   1.000
_cell.length_b   1.000
_cell.length_c   1.000
_cell.angle_alpha   90.00
_cell.angle_beta   90.00
_cell.angle_gamma   90.00
#
_symmetry.space_group_name_H-M   'P 1'
#
loop_
_entity.id
_entity.type
_entity.pdbx_description
1 polymer ?
#
loop_
_entity_poly.entity_id
_entity_poly.type
_entity_poly.pdbx_seq_one_letter_code
_entity_poly.pdbx_strand_id
1 'polypeptide(L)'
;MKGAVYRPGYYELGKDIQTVKDLIEKADGLLEYAFTNRAVLHRENDDKTLEVISLNVKAIIDGTEADVTLHKNDVLFIPSKYDLEQKGTIEIRGEVYNPNVFPYAANTKLEDLIIMAGGLTESASTVRVDVTRRIIDRKGTKKQKEIAQTFSFGVKEGFVVEGEPGFVLEPYDQVFVRRSPGYSEKVNVTVSGEVEFEGDYSLNVRNERLSDVIKKAGGLTDFAYIDGARLERQMTPEEYKQAQELMDMVASNNNISGNDSIVVPQVSRTYPVGIDLKEIMANPHSAIDPVLQDGDVIVIPQYMTTVSVSGSVRKPNSVVYDPKMKLKDYISEAGGYAERARKSGTFILYPNGHIKELGRNASAKDIIGGSKIIVPQKGRSQWNLGTTLSTVTTSVSMLAVIASLINTMK
;
A
#
# COMPACT_ATOMS: atom_id res chain seq x y z
N MET A 1 16.96 10.12 -49.99
CA MET A 1 15.70 10.74 -49.54
C MET A 1 15.18 10.11 -48.31
N LYS A 2 14.71 10.88 -47.29
CA LYS A 2 14.23 10.38 -46.01
C LYS A 2 12.95 11.12 -45.58
N GLY A 3 12.18 10.51 -44.67
CA GLY A 3 11.03 11.13 -44.03
C GLY A 3 9.70 10.82 -44.69
N ALA A 4 8.77 11.79 -44.74
CA ALA A 4 7.38 11.61 -45.11
C ALA A 4 7.16 11.61 -46.64
N VAL A 5 7.68 10.59 -47.30
CA VAL A 5 7.52 10.32 -48.75
C VAL A 5 7.09 8.87 -48.93
N TYR A 6 6.45 8.56 -50.10
CA TYR A 6 5.97 7.20 -50.35
C TYR A 6 7.09 6.18 -50.48
N ARG A 7 8.26 6.59 -51.09
CA ARG A 7 9.41 5.68 -51.25
C ARG A 7 10.69 6.36 -50.73
N PRO A 8 10.98 6.28 -49.45
CA PRO A 8 12.27 6.71 -48.92
C PRO A 8 13.39 5.77 -49.38
N GLY A 9 14.58 6.30 -49.66
CA GLY A 9 15.69 5.48 -50.10
C GLY A 9 16.81 6.29 -50.79
N TYR A 10 17.68 5.53 -51.48
CA TYR A 10 18.78 6.08 -52.30
C TYR A 10 18.32 6.16 -53.74
N TYR A 11 18.67 7.26 -54.39
CA TYR A 11 18.32 7.53 -55.77
C TYR A 11 19.60 7.92 -56.52
N GLU A 12 19.76 7.43 -57.75
CA GLU A 12 20.88 7.75 -58.59
C GLU A 12 20.58 9.08 -59.32
N LEU A 13 21.51 10.06 -59.22
CA LEU A 13 21.43 11.28 -59.97
C LEU A 13 21.77 11.02 -61.42
N GLY A 14 20.92 11.51 -62.32
CA GLY A 14 21.07 11.29 -63.75
C GLY A 14 20.19 12.24 -64.54
N LYS A 15 19.87 11.89 -65.78
CA LYS A 15 19.02 12.73 -66.64
C LYS A 15 17.63 12.94 -66.11
N ASP A 16 17.11 11.95 -65.29
CA ASP A 16 15.75 11.92 -64.82
C ASP A 16 15.61 12.49 -63.38
N ILE A 17 16.72 12.73 -62.70
CA ILE A 17 16.74 13.30 -61.34
C ILE A 17 17.87 14.29 -61.26
N GLN A 18 17.54 15.58 -61.34
CA GLN A 18 18.50 16.67 -61.25
C GLN A 18 18.11 17.68 -60.17
N THR A 19 16.87 17.72 -59.77
CA THR A 19 16.32 18.72 -58.86
C THR A 19 15.57 18.06 -57.69
N VAL A 20 15.25 18.86 -56.68
CA VAL A 20 14.42 18.42 -55.54
C VAL A 20 13.06 17.95 -55.97
N LYS A 21 12.44 18.62 -56.94
CA LYS A 21 11.14 18.26 -57.50
C LYS A 21 11.19 16.91 -58.23
N ASP A 22 12.21 16.70 -59.07
CA ASP A 22 12.42 15.41 -59.76
C ASP A 22 12.59 14.27 -58.76
N LEU A 23 13.34 14.50 -57.70
CA LEU A 23 13.54 13.49 -56.64
C LEU A 23 12.26 13.14 -55.90
N ILE A 24 11.41 14.13 -55.60
CA ILE A 24 10.12 13.91 -54.95
C ILE A 24 9.19 13.15 -55.88
N GLU A 25 9.12 13.51 -57.16
CA GLU A 25 8.31 12.79 -58.14
C GLU A 25 8.77 11.34 -58.30
N LYS A 26 10.07 11.09 -58.31
CA LYS A 26 10.61 9.72 -58.40
C LYS A 26 10.38 8.90 -57.13
N ALA A 27 10.22 9.56 -56.00
CA ALA A 27 9.82 8.93 -54.75
C ALA A 27 8.29 8.72 -54.65
N ASP A 28 7.56 8.78 -55.72
CA ASP A 28 6.10 8.68 -55.85
C ASP A 28 5.34 9.79 -55.08
N GLY A 29 6.02 10.90 -54.74
CA GLY A 29 5.42 12.06 -54.07
C GLY A 29 5.50 12.03 -52.56
N LEU A 30 4.76 12.96 -51.97
CA LEU A 30 4.73 13.21 -50.53
C LEU A 30 3.55 12.49 -49.87
N LEU A 31 3.75 11.99 -48.66
CA LEU A 31 2.65 11.49 -47.84
C LEU A 31 1.74 12.65 -47.37
N GLU A 32 0.45 12.40 -47.15
CA GLU A 32 -0.54 13.41 -46.74
C GLU A 32 -0.14 14.19 -45.49
N TYR A 33 0.59 13.55 -44.62
CA TYR A 33 1.09 14.12 -43.38
C TYR A 33 2.51 14.71 -43.49
N ALA A 34 3.04 14.87 -44.71
CA ALA A 34 4.33 15.54 -44.92
C ALA A 34 4.27 17.02 -44.50
N PHE A 35 5.28 17.48 -43.73
CA PHE A 35 5.43 18.88 -43.38
C PHE A 35 6.19 19.60 -44.52
N THR A 36 5.44 20.19 -45.43
CA THR A 36 5.96 20.74 -46.70
C THR A 36 6.53 22.13 -46.58
N ASN A 37 6.17 22.89 -45.53
CA ASN A 37 6.60 24.29 -45.41
C ASN A 37 8.11 24.41 -45.09
N ARG A 38 8.73 23.36 -44.55
CA ARG A 38 10.15 23.33 -44.27
C ARG A 38 10.69 21.90 -44.29
N ALA A 39 11.41 21.60 -45.37
CA ALA A 39 12.27 20.43 -45.47
C ALA A 39 13.71 20.79 -45.28
N VAL A 40 14.56 19.81 -45.10
CA VAL A 40 15.98 19.99 -44.86
C VAL A 40 16.80 19.19 -45.88
N LEU A 41 17.62 19.87 -46.66
CA LEU A 41 18.59 19.25 -47.53
C LEU A 41 19.98 19.36 -46.88
N HIS A 42 20.57 18.21 -46.52
CA HIS A 42 21.95 18.11 -46.08
C HIS A 42 22.82 17.88 -47.30
N ARG A 43 23.79 18.76 -47.50
CA ARG A 43 24.75 18.74 -48.59
C ARG A 43 26.16 18.59 -48.04
N GLU A 44 26.93 17.71 -48.63
CA GLU A 44 28.36 17.62 -48.41
C GLU A 44 29.12 18.42 -49.47
N ASN A 45 29.83 19.45 -49.07
CA ASN A 45 30.65 20.27 -49.93
C ASN A 45 31.94 19.53 -50.35
N ASP A 46 32.68 20.08 -51.34
CA ASP A 46 33.91 19.48 -51.85
C ASP A 46 35.02 19.39 -50.76
N ASP A 47 35.01 20.31 -49.80
CA ASP A 47 35.94 20.35 -48.67
C ASP A 47 35.52 19.43 -47.51
N LYS A 48 34.49 18.60 -47.71
CA LYS A 48 33.91 17.68 -46.71
C LYS A 48 33.16 18.37 -45.59
N THR A 49 32.90 19.65 -45.64
CA THR A 49 32.00 20.35 -44.72
C THR A 49 30.55 20.01 -45.05
N LEU A 50 29.68 20.00 -44.03
CA LEU A 50 28.24 19.78 -44.20
C LEU A 50 27.50 21.12 -44.17
N GLU A 51 26.65 21.33 -45.18
CA GLU A 51 25.74 22.46 -45.26
C GLU A 51 24.30 22.01 -45.11
N VAL A 52 23.47 22.84 -44.48
CA VAL A 52 22.04 22.62 -44.32
C VAL A 52 21.27 23.67 -45.10
N ILE A 53 20.57 23.25 -46.10
CA ILE A 53 19.70 24.08 -46.95
C ILE A 53 18.25 23.85 -46.54
N SER A 54 17.57 24.90 -46.04
CA SER A 54 16.14 24.84 -45.74
C SER A 54 15.30 25.10 -46.96
N LEU A 55 14.34 24.26 -47.25
CA LEU A 55 13.54 24.29 -48.46
C LEU A 55 12.01 24.36 -48.11
N ASN A 56 11.28 25.20 -48.80
CA ASN A 56 9.82 25.15 -48.80
C ASN A 56 9.36 24.26 -49.96
N VAL A 57 9.21 22.99 -49.69
CA VAL A 57 8.87 21.99 -50.69
C VAL A 57 7.51 22.26 -51.35
N LYS A 58 6.55 22.81 -50.60
CA LYS A 58 5.28 23.22 -51.16
C LYS A 58 5.46 24.31 -52.22
N ALA A 59 6.22 25.35 -51.92
CA ALA A 59 6.49 26.46 -52.81
C ALA A 59 7.27 26.01 -54.07
N ILE A 60 8.21 25.06 -53.93
CA ILE A 60 8.95 24.47 -55.06
C ILE A 60 8.01 23.64 -55.95
N ILE A 61 7.15 22.81 -55.39
CA ILE A 61 6.20 22.00 -56.17
C ILE A 61 5.19 22.89 -56.91
N ASP A 62 4.68 23.93 -56.21
CA ASP A 62 3.72 24.90 -56.77
C ASP A 62 4.38 25.87 -57.76
N GLY A 63 5.71 25.87 -57.91
CA GLY A 63 6.46 26.72 -58.83
C GLY A 63 6.58 28.19 -58.39
N THR A 64 6.27 28.49 -57.09
CA THR A 64 6.39 29.85 -56.52
C THR A 64 7.76 30.14 -55.96
N GLU A 65 8.60 29.14 -55.77
CA GLU A 65 9.99 29.22 -55.36
C GLU A 65 10.86 28.43 -56.35
N ALA A 66 12.08 28.89 -56.57
CA ALA A 66 13.01 28.25 -57.49
C ALA A 66 13.38 26.84 -56.97
N ASP A 67 13.37 25.87 -57.86
CA ASP A 67 13.79 24.51 -57.55
C ASP A 67 15.30 24.43 -57.31
N VAL A 68 15.74 23.49 -56.47
CA VAL A 68 17.13 23.35 -56.06
C VAL A 68 17.78 22.17 -56.75
N THR A 69 18.87 22.43 -57.45
CA THR A 69 19.68 21.38 -58.08
C THR A 69 20.33 20.47 -57.03
N LEU A 70 20.25 19.18 -57.24
CA LEU A 70 20.83 18.18 -56.32
C LEU A 70 22.27 17.88 -56.68
N HIS A 71 23.09 17.66 -55.66
CA HIS A 71 24.47 17.22 -55.74
C HIS A 71 24.63 15.80 -55.23
N LYS A 72 25.75 15.19 -55.58
CA LYS A 72 26.09 13.84 -55.09
C LYS A 72 26.14 13.85 -53.56
N ASN A 73 25.57 12.83 -52.96
CA ASN A 73 25.44 12.61 -51.48
C ASN A 73 24.47 13.58 -50.78
N ASP A 74 23.73 14.39 -51.48
CA ASP A 74 22.66 15.17 -50.87
C ASP A 74 21.62 14.26 -50.16
N VAL A 75 21.23 14.64 -48.96
CA VAL A 75 20.19 13.96 -48.21
C VAL A 75 19.01 14.88 -47.96
N LEU A 76 17.96 14.71 -48.74
CA LEU A 76 16.69 15.42 -48.53
C LEU A 76 15.89 14.73 -47.44
N PHE A 77 15.57 15.46 -46.36
CA PHE A 77 14.68 15.02 -45.26
C PHE A 77 13.42 15.87 -45.25
N ILE A 78 12.27 15.19 -45.41
CA ILE A 78 10.95 15.81 -45.31
C ILE A 78 10.29 15.34 -44.01
N PRO A 79 10.13 16.23 -43.01
CA PRO A 79 9.54 15.86 -41.73
C PRO A 79 8.07 15.45 -41.87
N SER A 80 7.60 14.61 -40.93
CA SER A 80 6.17 14.38 -40.75
C SER A 80 5.58 15.47 -39.84
N LYS A 81 4.36 15.92 -40.11
CA LYS A 81 3.59 16.78 -39.19
C LYS A 81 3.46 16.13 -37.83
N TYR A 82 3.30 14.80 -37.80
CA TYR A 82 3.17 14.02 -36.54
C TYR A 82 4.46 13.96 -35.72
N ASP A 83 5.64 14.10 -36.34
CA ASP A 83 6.93 14.14 -35.64
C ASP A 83 7.21 15.50 -35.02
N LEU A 84 6.59 16.56 -35.58
CA LEU A 84 6.73 17.94 -35.12
C LEU A 84 5.67 18.36 -34.11
N GLU A 85 4.53 17.66 -34.07
CA GLU A 85 3.45 17.87 -33.12
C GLU A 85 3.58 16.85 -31.98
N GLN A 86 3.70 17.34 -30.73
CA GLN A 86 3.58 16.47 -29.58
C GLN A 86 2.17 15.85 -29.58
N LYS A 87 2.09 14.54 -29.85
CA LYS A 87 0.86 13.79 -29.60
C LYS A 87 0.55 13.91 -28.11
N GLY A 88 -0.48 14.68 -27.78
CA GLY A 88 -0.92 14.82 -26.40
C GLY A 88 -1.40 13.48 -25.84
N THR A 89 -1.47 13.38 -24.54
CA THR A 89 -2.08 12.28 -23.80
C THR A 89 -3.20 12.82 -22.93
N ILE A 90 -4.13 11.97 -22.57
CA ILE A 90 -5.14 12.21 -21.52
C ILE A 90 -4.99 11.13 -20.48
N GLU A 91 -5.22 11.47 -19.23
CA GLU A 91 -5.00 10.56 -18.12
C GLU A 91 -6.26 10.45 -17.27
N ILE A 92 -6.58 9.22 -16.83
CA ILE A 92 -7.65 8.98 -15.88
C ILE A 92 -7.12 8.18 -14.69
N ARG A 93 -7.44 8.62 -13.49
CA ARG A 93 -7.02 8.06 -12.20
C ARG A 93 -8.19 7.95 -11.23
N GLY A 94 -7.99 7.15 -10.19
CA GLY A 94 -8.95 6.98 -9.09
C GLY A 94 -9.87 5.80 -9.34
N GLU A 95 -11.14 5.94 -8.99
CA GLU A 95 -12.13 4.86 -8.90
C GLU A 95 -12.71 4.48 -10.27
N VAL A 96 -11.85 3.97 -11.16
CA VAL A 96 -12.18 3.36 -12.45
C VAL A 96 -11.55 1.97 -12.53
N TYR A 97 -12.08 1.08 -13.37
CA TYR A 97 -11.55 -0.29 -13.46
C TYR A 97 -10.11 -0.35 -13.99
N ASN A 98 -9.74 0.52 -14.94
CA ASN A 98 -8.42 0.54 -15.57
C ASN A 98 -7.84 1.97 -15.60
N PRO A 99 -7.31 2.50 -14.47
CA PRO A 99 -6.62 3.78 -14.46
C PRO A 99 -5.42 3.75 -15.41
N ASN A 100 -5.38 4.67 -16.38
CA ASN A 100 -4.32 4.66 -17.40
C ASN A 100 -4.12 6.03 -18.05
N VAL A 101 -3.05 6.13 -18.85
CA VAL A 101 -2.76 7.22 -19.74
C VAL A 101 -3.06 6.77 -21.17
N PHE A 102 -3.96 7.51 -21.85
CA PHE A 102 -4.38 7.23 -23.21
C PHE A 102 -3.80 8.25 -24.19
N PRO A 103 -3.50 7.87 -25.43
CA PRO A 103 -3.20 8.84 -26.49
C PRO A 103 -4.41 9.78 -26.68
N TYR A 104 -4.13 11.07 -26.79
CA TYR A 104 -5.18 12.04 -27.09
C TYR A 104 -5.67 11.87 -28.52
N ALA A 105 -6.99 11.84 -28.69
CA ALA A 105 -7.66 11.96 -29.97
C ALA A 105 -8.58 13.19 -29.95
N ALA A 106 -8.68 13.89 -31.08
CA ALA A 106 -9.55 15.06 -31.18
C ALA A 106 -11.02 14.67 -30.90
N ASN A 107 -11.74 15.55 -30.22
CA ASN A 107 -13.15 15.36 -29.83
C ASN A 107 -13.39 14.22 -28.81
N THR A 108 -12.35 13.70 -28.14
CA THR A 108 -12.57 12.75 -27.03
C THR A 108 -13.29 13.46 -25.90
N LYS A 109 -14.43 12.92 -25.49
CA LYS A 109 -15.26 13.42 -24.41
C LYS A 109 -14.88 12.76 -23.08
N LEU A 110 -15.29 13.38 -21.96
CA LEU A 110 -15.09 12.81 -20.64
C LEU A 110 -15.76 11.44 -20.50
N GLU A 111 -16.97 11.29 -21.06
CA GLU A 111 -17.70 10.02 -21.11
C GLU A 111 -16.92 8.92 -21.85
N ASP A 112 -16.31 9.26 -22.98
CA ASP A 112 -15.52 8.31 -23.78
C ASP A 112 -14.32 7.82 -22.99
N LEU A 113 -13.63 8.72 -22.27
CA LEU A 113 -12.47 8.36 -21.47
C LEU A 113 -12.85 7.45 -20.29
N ILE A 114 -14.00 7.70 -19.63
CA ILE A 114 -14.52 6.83 -18.57
C ILE A 114 -14.81 5.43 -19.15
N ILE A 115 -15.42 5.34 -20.33
CA ILE A 115 -15.68 4.06 -21.01
C ILE A 115 -14.37 3.35 -21.37
N MET A 116 -13.39 4.07 -21.93
CA MET A 116 -12.06 3.52 -22.25
C MET A 116 -11.33 2.98 -21.02
N ALA A 117 -11.58 3.57 -19.85
CA ALA A 117 -11.07 3.10 -18.57
C ALA A 117 -11.88 1.93 -17.97
N GLY A 118 -12.83 1.37 -18.71
CA GLY A 118 -13.66 0.24 -18.28
C GLY A 118 -14.84 0.63 -17.39
N GLY A 119 -15.14 1.93 -17.24
CA GLY A 119 -16.22 2.44 -16.40
C GLY A 119 -15.79 2.74 -14.94
N LEU A 120 -16.78 3.12 -14.15
CA LEU A 120 -16.60 3.47 -12.73
C LEU A 120 -16.66 2.22 -11.85
N THR A 121 -15.85 2.17 -10.79
CA THR A 121 -15.94 1.13 -9.76
C THR A 121 -17.17 1.35 -8.87
N GLU A 122 -17.54 0.35 -8.08
CA GLU A 122 -18.64 0.46 -7.10
C GLU A 122 -18.37 1.56 -6.05
N SER A 123 -17.12 1.80 -5.74
CA SER A 123 -16.67 2.82 -4.79
C SER A 123 -16.61 4.24 -5.36
N ALA A 124 -16.79 4.40 -6.68
CA ALA A 124 -16.71 5.69 -7.35
C ALA A 124 -17.81 6.67 -6.91
N SER A 125 -17.43 7.92 -6.75
CA SER A 125 -18.39 9.00 -6.57
C SER A 125 -19.03 9.36 -7.92
N THR A 126 -20.35 9.26 -7.97
CA THR A 126 -21.13 9.71 -9.13
C THR A 126 -21.41 11.21 -9.13
N VAL A 127 -21.13 11.90 -8.02
CA VAL A 127 -21.36 13.33 -7.90
C VAL A 127 -20.10 14.17 -8.13
N ARG A 128 -18.93 13.53 -8.21
CA ARG A 128 -17.68 14.28 -8.35
C ARG A 128 -16.62 13.52 -9.15
N VAL A 129 -16.46 13.96 -10.38
CA VAL A 129 -15.32 13.65 -11.25
C VAL A 129 -14.62 14.96 -11.56
N ASP A 130 -13.35 15.08 -11.24
CA ASP A 130 -12.57 16.29 -11.44
C ASP A 130 -11.73 16.17 -12.72
N VAL A 131 -11.81 17.15 -13.62
CA VAL A 131 -10.93 17.28 -14.79
C VAL A 131 -9.98 18.44 -14.53
N THR A 132 -8.70 18.18 -14.53
CA THR A 132 -7.67 19.20 -14.34
C THR A 132 -6.96 19.47 -15.67
N ARG A 133 -7.10 20.69 -16.15
CA ARG A 133 -6.50 21.20 -17.38
C ARG A 133 -5.39 22.17 -17.05
N ARG A 134 -4.20 21.93 -17.60
CA ARG A 134 -3.08 22.82 -17.40
C ARG A 134 -3.25 24.13 -18.17
N ILE A 135 -2.84 25.23 -17.57
CA ILE A 135 -2.79 26.53 -18.23
C ILE A 135 -1.41 26.68 -18.85
N ILE A 136 -1.35 26.92 -20.17
CA ILE A 136 -0.10 27.10 -20.91
C ILE A 136 -0.09 28.50 -21.50
N ASP A 137 0.79 29.35 -21.00
CA ASP A 137 1.12 30.63 -21.61
C ASP A 137 2.51 30.56 -22.26
N ARG A 138 2.54 30.27 -23.57
CA ARG A 138 3.80 30.17 -24.33
C ARG A 138 4.45 31.54 -24.60
N LYS A 139 3.73 32.62 -24.35
CA LYS A 139 4.24 34.02 -24.55
C LYS A 139 4.56 34.71 -23.24
N GLY A 140 4.28 34.06 -22.11
CA GLY A 140 4.48 34.60 -20.77
C GLY A 140 5.95 34.80 -20.46
N THR A 141 6.30 36.00 -20.04
CA THR A 141 7.64 36.38 -19.57
C THR A 141 7.81 36.26 -18.06
N LYS A 142 6.73 35.97 -17.34
CA LYS A 142 6.69 35.82 -15.87
C LYS A 142 6.01 34.51 -15.49
N LYS A 143 6.39 33.96 -14.33
CA LYS A 143 5.70 32.79 -13.76
C LYS A 143 4.24 33.16 -13.43
N GLN A 144 3.31 32.37 -13.93
CA GLN A 144 1.90 32.49 -13.59
C GLN A 144 1.64 31.94 -12.18
N LYS A 145 0.66 32.53 -11.48
CA LYS A 145 0.19 31.98 -10.19
C LYS A 145 -0.69 30.75 -10.39
N GLU A 146 -1.54 30.79 -11.41
CA GLU A 146 -2.43 29.69 -11.76
C GLU A 146 -1.74 28.80 -12.79
N ILE A 147 -1.60 27.51 -12.47
CA ILE A 147 -0.93 26.52 -13.31
C ILE A 147 -1.92 25.54 -13.95
N ALA A 148 -3.13 25.45 -13.39
CA ALA A 148 -4.18 24.57 -13.87
C ALA A 148 -5.57 25.10 -13.51
N GLN A 149 -6.56 24.70 -14.30
CA GLN A 149 -7.98 24.92 -14.06
C GLN A 149 -8.62 23.56 -13.80
N THR A 150 -9.50 23.48 -12.80
CA THR A 150 -10.23 22.26 -12.47
C THR A 150 -11.71 22.44 -12.74
N PHE A 151 -12.27 21.50 -13.47
CA PHE A 151 -13.70 21.35 -13.73
C PHE A 151 -14.18 20.15 -12.90
N SER A 152 -15.36 20.27 -12.29
CA SER A 152 -15.94 19.18 -11.49
C SER A 152 -17.33 18.85 -12.03
N PHE A 153 -17.58 17.59 -12.26
CA PHE A 153 -18.80 17.07 -12.86
C PHE A 153 -19.41 15.96 -12.03
N GLY A 154 -20.73 15.86 -12.04
CA GLY A 154 -21.46 14.65 -11.71
C GLY A 154 -21.56 13.72 -12.93
N VAL A 155 -21.73 12.44 -12.70
CA VAL A 155 -21.92 11.42 -13.75
C VAL A 155 -23.18 10.62 -13.45
N LYS A 156 -24.16 10.68 -14.34
CA LYS A 156 -25.41 9.89 -14.27
C LYS A 156 -25.21 8.48 -14.76
N GLU A 157 -26.25 7.68 -14.56
CA GLU A 157 -26.37 6.35 -15.18
C GLU A 157 -26.17 6.43 -16.69
N GLY A 158 -25.41 5.47 -17.24
CA GLY A 158 -24.97 5.51 -18.63
C GLY A 158 -23.76 6.42 -18.90
N PHE A 159 -23.06 6.85 -17.86
CA PHE A 159 -21.88 7.74 -17.89
C PHE A 159 -22.14 9.14 -18.48
N VAL A 160 -23.38 9.64 -18.43
CA VAL A 160 -23.70 10.98 -18.90
C VAL A 160 -23.24 12.04 -17.90
N VAL A 161 -22.39 12.97 -18.36
CA VAL A 161 -21.86 14.07 -17.55
C VAL A 161 -22.96 15.09 -17.25
N GLU A 162 -23.10 15.46 -15.97
CA GLU A 162 -24.07 16.49 -15.53
C GLU A 162 -23.54 17.90 -15.74
N GLY A 163 -24.42 18.79 -16.11
CA GLY A 163 -24.12 20.22 -16.29
C GLY A 163 -23.58 20.55 -17.68
N GLU A 164 -22.64 19.79 -18.19
CA GLU A 164 -22.05 19.97 -19.51
C GLU A 164 -21.88 18.62 -20.23
N PRO A 165 -22.98 18.03 -20.70
CA PRO A 165 -22.93 16.76 -21.43
C PRO A 165 -22.03 16.85 -22.66
N GLY A 166 -21.13 15.88 -22.81
CA GLY A 166 -20.18 15.88 -23.91
C GLY A 166 -19.01 16.84 -23.74
N PHE A 167 -18.59 17.12 -22.49
CA PHE A 167 -17.39 17.90 -22.20
C PHE A 167 -16.16 17.33 -22.94
N VAL A 168 -15.58 18.14 -23.84
CA VAL A 168 -14.45 17.74 -24.67
C VAL A 168 -13.14 17.94 -23.92
N LEU A 169 -12.38 16.84 -23.84
CA LEU A 169 -11.05 16.86 -23.24
C LEU A 169 -10.02 17.51 -24.18
N GLU A 170 -9.03 18.14 -23.59
CA GLU A 170 -7.87 18.69 -24.27
C GLU A 170 -6.60 17.87 -24.02
N PRO A 171 -5.56 18.00 -24.88
CA PRO A 171 -4.30 17.31 -24.65
C PRO A 171 -3.72 17.62 -23.26
N TYR A 172 -3.33 16.53 -22.56
CA TYR A 172 -2.78 16.53 -21.21
C TYR A 172 -3.78 16.83 -20.08
N ASP A 173 -5.08 16.76 -20.34
CA ASP A 173 -6.07 16.76 -19.28
C ASP A 173 -5.89 15.54 -18.38
N GLN A 174 -6.04 15.77 -17.08
CA GLN A 174 -6.03 14.72 -16.06
C GLN A 174 -7.40 14.61 -15.41
N VAL A 175 -7.97 13.43 -15.48
CA VAL A 175 -9.29 13.11 -14.89
C VAL A 175 -9.10 12.33 -13.61
N PHE A 176 -9.73 12.77 -12.54
CA PHE A 176 -9.71 12.14 -11.22
C PHE A 176 -11.13 11.72 -10.82
N VAL A 177 -11.39 10.44 -10.84
CA VAL A 177 -12.63 9.88 -10.29
C VAL A 177 -12.45 9.69 -8.80
N ARG A 178 -13.22 10.43 -7.98
CA ARG A 178 -13.10 10.38 -6.54
C ARG A 178 -13.85 9.19 -5.97
N ARG A 179 -13.34 8.66 -4.85
CA ARG A 179 -14.06 7.67 -4.06
C ARG A 179 -15.27 8.33 -3.39
N SER A 180 -16.41 7.66 -3.39
CA SER A 180 -17.61 8.13 -2.70
C SER A 180 -17.39 8.13 -1.18
N PRO A 181 -17.61 9.26 -0.49
CA PRO A 181 -17.57 9.29 0.97
C PRO A 181 -18.61 8.36 1.63
N GLY A 182 -19.70 8.08 0.90
CA GLY A 182 -20.75 7.18 1.34
C GLY A 182 -20.41 5.70 1.17
N TYR A 183 -19.39 5.36 0.38
CA TYR A 183 -18.97 3.98 0.19
C TYR A 183 -18.16 3.49 1.40
N SER A 184 -18.53 2.33 1.88
CA SER A 184 -17.79 1.59 2.91
C SER A 184 -17.64 0.16 2.48
N GLU A 185 -16.44 -0.35 2.52
CA GLU A 185 -16.20 -1.79 2.38
C GLU A 185 -16.86 -2.54 3.53
N LYS A 186 -17.25 -3.78 3.26
CA LYS A 186 -17.75 -4.66 4.32
C LYS A 186 -16.60 -4.93 5.28
N VAL A 187 -16.85 -4.72 6.55
CA VAL A 187 -15.92 -5.02 7.64
C VAL A 187 -16.38 -6.33 8.25
N ASN A 188 -15.49 -7.32 8.32
CA ASN A 188 -15.78 -8.62 8.89
C ASN A 188 -14.88 -8.85 10.10
N VAL A 189 -15.45 -9.49 11.11
CA VAL A 189 -14.77 -9.91 12.33
C VAL A 189 -15.09 -11.37 12.60
N THR A 190 -14.18 -12.08 13.24
CA THR A 190 -14.38 -13.50 13.60
C THR A 190 -14.60 -13.65 15.09
N VAL A 191 -15.59 -14.41 15.49
CA VAL A 191 -15.78 -14.81 16.89
C VAL A 191 -15.48 -16.29 17.01
N SER A 192 -14.59 -16.66 17.92
CA SER A 192 -14.11 -18.03 18.09
C SER A 192 -14.13 -18.45 19.56
N GLY A 193 -14.52 -19.70 19.78
CA GLY A 193 -14.54 -20.34 21.09
C GLY A 193 -15.92 -20.34 21.74
N GLU A 194 -16.01 -20.08 23.03
CA GLU A 194 -17.17 -20.30 23.88
C GLU A 194 -18.26 -19.22 23.73
N VAL A 195 -18.87 -19.18 22.54
CA VAL A 195 -20.08 -18.42 22.21
C VAL A 195 -21.11 -19.37 21.60
N GLU A 196 -22.41 -19.01 21.62
CA GLU A 196 -23.47 -19.87 21.09
C GLU A 196 -23.30 -20.12 19.57
N PHE A 197 -22.86 -19.11 18.81
CA PHE A 197 -22.63 -19.21 17.36
C PHE A 197 -21.26 -18.62 17.02
N GLU A 198 -20.25 -19.49 16.93
CA GLU A 198 -18.92 -19.07 16.44
C GLU A 198 -18.91 -18.89 14.91
N GLY A 199 -18.05 -18.01 14.42
CA GLY A 199 -17.86 -17.77 12.99
C GLY A 199 -17.62 -16.32 12.65
N ASP A 200 -17.79 -16.02 11.36
CA ASP A 200 -17.55 -14.68 10.82
C ASP A 200 -18.80 -13.81 10.88
N TYR A 201 -18.63 -12.57 11.30
CA TYR A 201 -19.69 -11.57 11.44
C TYR A 201 -19.36 -10.32 10.66
N SER A 202 -20.25 -9.89 9.77
CA SER A 202 -20.15 -8.58 9.13
C SER A 202 -20.68 -7.49 10.06
N LEU A 203 -19.94 -6.39 10.15
CA LEU A 203 -20.37 -5.23 10.93
C LEU A 203 -21.42 -4.43 10.14
N ASN A 204 -22.49 -4.01 10.82
CA ASN A 204 -23.58 -3.26 10.22
C ASN A 204 -23.34 -1.74 10.24
N VAL A 205 -22.56 -1.28 11.20
CA VAL A 205 -22.21 0.13 11.40
C VAL A 205 -20.72 0.29 11.64
N ARG A 206 -20.15 1.42 11.25
CA ARG A 206 -18.69 1.68 11.33
C ARG A 206 -18.12 1.67 12.74
N ASN A 207 -18.93 1.93 13.74
CA ASN A 207 -18.53 2.01 15.15
C ASN A 207 -19.14 0.87 15.98
N GLU A 208 -19.42 -0.26 15.37
CA GLU A 208 -19.91 -1.46 16.07
C GLU A 208 -18.85 -1.97 17.04
N ARG A 209 -19.29 -2.32 18.22
CA ARG A 209 -18.41 -2.66 19.33
C ARG A 209 -18.38 -4.15 19.62
N LEU A 210 -17.40 -4.56 20.41
CA LEU A 210 -17.21 -5.97 20.79
C LEU A 210 -18.45 -6.55 21.46
N SER A 211 -19.09 -5.81 22.38
CA SER A 211 -20.32 -6.25 23.04
C SER A 211 -21.48 -6.54 22.07
N ASP A 212 -21.60 -5.73 21.00
CA ASP A 212 -22.64 -5.91 19.98
C ASP A 212 -22.46 -7.22 19.21
N VAL A 213 -21.21 -7.52 18.84
CA VAL A 213 -20.89 -8.72 18.07
C VAL A 213 -21.05 -9.98 18.93
N ILE A 214 -20.63 -9.95 20.21
CA ILE A 214 -20.89 -11.08 21.11
C ILE A 214 -22.41 -11.32 21.27
N LYS A 215 -23.19 -10.26 21.36
CA LYS A 215 -24.65 -10.38 21.40
C LYS A 215 -25.22 -10.97 20.12
N LYS A 216 -24.69 -10.59 18.93
CA LYS A 216 -25.04 -11.21 17.65
C LYS A 216 -24.67 -12.70 17.62
N ALA A 217 -23.56 -13.09 18.25
CA ALA A 217 -23.11 -14.46 18.37
C ALA A 217 -23.95 -15.29 19.39
N GLY A 218 -25.06 -14.75 19.87
CA GLY A 218 -25.96 -15.44 20.81
C GLY A 218 -25.55 -15.32 22.28
N GLY A 219 -24.43 -14.64 22.57
CA GLY A 219 -23.86 -14.55 23.91
C GLY A 219 -22.81 -15.61 24.18
N LEU A 220 -22.43 -15.73 25.47
CA LEU A 220 -21.39 -16.62 25.95
C LEU A 220 -22.03 -17.95 26.41
N THR A 221 -21.31 -19.06 26.20
CA THR A 221 -21.70 -20.36 26.76
C THR A 221 -21.41 -20.44 28.25
N ASP A 222 -21.96 -21.46 28.92
CA ASP A 222 -21.68 -21.73 30.35
C ASP A 222 -20.22 -22.13 30.62
N PHE A 223 -19.48 -22.51 29.58
CA PHE A 223 -18.09 -22.93 29.66
C PHE A 223 -17.10 -21.77 29.32
N ALA A 224 -17.62 -20.58 29.01
CA ALA A 224 -16.83 -19.45 28.61
C ALA A 224 -15.91 -18.95 29.74
N TYR A 225 -14.62 -18.86 29.45
CA TYR A 225 -13.66 -18.26 30.36
C TYR A 225 -13.53 -16.77 30.10
N ILE A 226 -14.35 -15.97 30.78
CA ILE A 226 -14.50 -14.54 30.56
C ILE A 226 -13.17 -13.79 30.83
N ASP A 227 -12.43 -14.15 31.89
CA ASP A 227 -11.15 -13.54 32.26
C ASP A 227 -10.02 -13.89 31.26
N GLY A 228 -10.25 -14.88 30.42
CA GLY A 228 -9.33 -15.32 29.36
C GLY A 228 -9.65 -14.78 27.99
N ALA A 229 -10.77 -14.08 27.85
CA ALA A 229 -11.18 -13.50 26.57
C ALA A 229 -10.17 -12.46 26.08
N ARG A 230 -9.91 -12.47 24.78
CA ARG A 230 -8.98 -11.52 24.13
C ARG A 230 -9.48 -11.12 22.76
N LEU A 231 -9.09 -9.95 22.34
CA LEU A 231 -9.25 -9.45 20.98
C LEU A 231 -7.90 -9.52 20.28
N GLU A 232 -7.82 -10.21 19.17
CA GLU A 232 -6.64 -10.26 18.31
C GLU A 232 -6.86 -9.32 17.13
N ARG A 233 -6.00 -8.33 16.96
CA ARG A 233 -6.09 -7.30 15.90
C ARG A 233 -4.95 -7.43 14.92
N GLN A 234 -5.24 -7.23 13.64
CA GLN A 234 -4.21 -7.19 12.61
C GLN A 234 -3.39 -5.90 12.71
N MET A 235 -2.09 -6.03 12.52
CA MET A 235 -1.21 -4.88 12.38
C MET A 235 -1.43 -4.21 11.03
N THR A 236 -1.42 -2.89 11.01
CA THR A 236 -1.29 -2.16 9.75
C THR A 236 0.07 -2.46 9.10
N PRO A 237 0.21 -2.26 7.77
CA PRO A 237 1.50 -2.45 7.10
C PRO A 237 2.65 -1.65 7.75
N GLU A 238 2.35 -0.44 8.24
CA GLU A 238 3.29 0.44 8.93
C GLU A 238 3.70 -0.11 10.29
N GLU A 239 2.75 -0.57 11.10
CA GLU A 239 3.02 -1.20 12.40
C GLU A 239 3.83 -2.48 12.25
N TYR A 240 3.49 -3.30 11.25
CA TYR A 240 4.21 -4.54 10.97
C TYR A 240 5.66 -4.26 10.56
N LYS A 241 5.89 -3.24 9.71
CA LYS A 241 7.22 -2.83 9.30
C LYS A 241 8.04 -2.32 10.50
N GLN A 242 7.45 -1.49 11.36
CA GLN A 242 8.11 -1.01 12.58
C GLN A 242 8.46 -2.17 13.52
N ALA A 243 7.57 -3.16 13.64
CA ALA A 243 7.82 -4.35 14.46
C ALA A 243 8.97 -5.18 13.89
N GLN A 244 9.07 -5.33 12.57
CA GLN A 244 10.20 -6.00 11.92
C GLN A 244 11.51 -5.26 12.14
N GLU A 245 11.54 -3.94 11.94
CA GLU A 245 12.73 -3.10 12.16
C GLU A 245 13.25 -3.21 13.61
N LEU A 246 12.33 -3.21 14.58
CA LEU A 246 12.69 -3.43 16.00
C LEU A 246 13.30 -4.81 16.24
N MET A 247 12.73 -5.85 15.63
CA MET A 247 13.26 -7.21 15.75
C MET A 247 14.64 -7.34 15.12
N ASP A 248 14.87 -6.72 13.97
CA ASP A 248 16.18 -6.72 13.29
C ASP A 248 17.24 -5.96 14.13
N MET A 249 16.88 -4.85 14.79
CA MET A 249 17.75 -4.15 15.72
C MET A 249 18.11 -5.01 16.93
N VAL A 250 17.14 -5.74 17.50
CA VAL A 250 17.38 -6.68 18.60
C VAL A 250 18.28 -7.84 18.16
N ALA A 251 18.03 -8.38 16.95
CA ALA A 251 18.84 -9.46 16.38
C ALA A 251 20.28 -9.02 16.12
N SER A 252 20.48 -7.82 15.56
CA SER A 252 21.80 -7.28 15.25
C SER A 252 22.63 -6.98 16.51
N ASN A 253 21.99 -6.49 17.56
CA ASN A 253 22.66 -6.25 18.85
C ASN A 253 23.06 -7.54 19.55
N ASN A 254 22.40 -8.67 19.28
CA ASN A 254 22.74 -9.98 19.87
C ASN A 254 23.85 -10.74 19.11
N ASN A 255 24.13 -10.38 17.85
CA ASN A 255 25.19 -11.02 17.05
C ASN A 255 26.64 -10.64 17.46
N ILE A 256 26.81 -9.78 18.46
CA ILE A 256 28.14 -9.34 18.94
C ILE A 256 28.79 -10.35 19.90
N SER A 257 28.11 -11.41 20.31
CA SER A 257 28.65 -12.45 21.19
C SER A 257 28.34 -13.86 20.71
N GLY A 258 29.23 -14.35 19.85
CA GLY A 258 29.69 -15.77 19.75
C GLY A 258 28.66 -16.89 19.61
N ASN A 259 28.70 -17.56 18.47
CA ASN A 259 28.49 -19.00 18.19
C ASN A 259 27.16 -19.73 18.52
N ASP A 260 26.11 -19.10 18.99
CA ASP A 260 24.79 -19.75 19.02
C ASP A 260 23.88 -19.13 17.98
N SER A 261 23.40 -19.96 17.05
CA SER A 261 22.37 -19.56 16.06
C SER A 261 21.09 -19.19 16.79
N ILE A 262 20.89 -17.90 17.02
CA ILE A 262 19.67 -17.39 17.62
C ILE A 262 18.58 -17.49 16.57
N VAL A 263 17.60 -18.35 16.79
CA VAL A 263 16.35 -18.36 16.01
C VAL A 263 15.63 -17.05 16.31
N VAL A 264 15.71 -16.09 15.40
CA VAL A 264 14.92 -14.86 15.48
C VAL A 264 13.45 -15.23 15.26
N PRO A 265 12.59 -15.02 16.25
CA PRO A 265 11.18 -15.35 16.07
C PRO A 265 10.55 -14.46 15.01
N GLN A 266 9.68 -15.02 14.18
CA GLN A 266 8.94 -14.25 13.18
C GLN A 266 7.94 -13.31 13.87
N VAL A 267 7.86 -12.08 13.42
CA VAL A 267 6.85 -11.11 13.87
C VAL A 267 5.47 -11.61 13.42
N SER A 268 4.55 -11.78 14.39
CA SER A 268 3.15 -12.05 14.04
C SER A 268 2.54 -10.83 13.38
N ARG A 269 1.65 -11.05 12.43
CA ARG A 269 0.85 -9.98 11.83
C ARG A 269 -0.32 -9.52 12.71
N THR A 270 -0.56 -10.22 13.80
CA THR A 270 -1.62 -9.90 14.75
C THR A 270 -1.04 -9.67 16.15
N TYR A 271 -1.70 -8.84 16.93
CA TYR A 271 -1.38 -8.59 18.31
C TYR A 271 -2.63 -8.67 19.19
N PRO A 272 -2.53 -9.18 20.44
CA PRO A 272 -3.63 -9.19 21.37
C PRO A 272 -3.89 -7.79 21.92
N VAL A 273 -5.14 -7.39 21.90
CA VAL A 273 -5.66 -6.25 22.63
C VAL A 273 -6.26 -6.79 23.92
N GLY A 274 -5.70 -6.41 25.07
CA GLY A 274 -6.23 -6.83 26.36
C GLY A 274 -7.62 -6.22 26.61
N ILE A 275 -8.58 -7.07 26.90
CA ILE A 275 -9.96 -6.66 27.17
C ILE A 275 -10.40 -7.17 28.56
N ASP A 276 -11.26 -6.42 29.22
CA ASP A 276 -12.04 -6.88 30.37
C ASP A 276 -13.45 -7.19 29.91
N LEU A 277 -13.64 -8.42 29.43
CA LEU A 277 -14.94 -8.83 28.85
C LEU A 277 -16.06 -8.77 29.88
N LYS A 278 -15.77 -9.03 31.15
CA LYS A 278 -16.75 -8.98 32.23
C LYS A 278 -17.31 -7.56 32.41
N GLU A 279 -16.43 -6.57 32.45
CA GLU A 279 -16.83 -5.17 32.57
C GLU A 279 -17.49 -4.65 31.29
N ILE A 280 -17.00 -5.06 30.13
CA ILE A 280 -17.59 -4.71 28.82
C ILE A 280 -19.04 -5.21 28.75
N MET A 281 -19.29 -6.46 29.12
CA MET A 281 -20.65 -7.02 29.07
C MET A 281 -21.57 -6.44 30.15
N ALA A 282 -21.03 -5.99 31.29
CA ALA A 282 -21.78 -5.27 32.31
C ALA A 282 -22.13 -3.83 31.89
N ASN A 283 -21.25 -3.17 31.14
CA ASN A 283 -21.37 -1.78 30.72
C ASN A 283 -21.10 -1.65 29.20
N PRO A 284 -22.01 -2.18 28.35
CA PRO A 284 -21.88 -2.07 26.88
C PRO A 284 -21.77 -0.61 26.43
N HIS A 285 -21.03 -0.38 25.36
CA HIS A 285 -20.79 0.93 24.77
C HIS A 285 -19.98 1.91 25.67
N SER A 286 -19.39 1.43 26.77
CA SER A 286 -18.47 2.22 27.59
C SER A 286 -17.14 2.48 26.87
N ALA A 287 -16.26 3.30 27.48
CA ALA A 287 -14.95 3.62 26.90
C ALA A 287 -14.02 2.41 26.79
N ILE A 288 -14.23 1.37 27.60
CA ILE A 288 -13.46 0.13 27.57
C ILE A 288 -13.96 -0.89 26.56
N ASP A 289 -15.15 -0.70 26.01
CA ASP A 289 -15.73 -1.55 24.96
C ASP A 289 -15.17 -1.15 23.60
N PRO A 290 -14.22 -1.90 23.02
CA PRO A 290 -13.50 -1.45 21.83
C PRO A 290 -14.39 -1.47 20.59
N VAL A 291 -14.20 -0.48 19.74
CA VAL A 291 -14.72 -0.47 18.38
C VAL A 291 -13.94 -1.49 17.57
N LEU A 292 -14.64 -2.36 16.86
CA LEU A 292 -14.06 -3.43 16.06
C LEU A 292 -13.58 -2.90 14.71
N GLN A 293 -12.55 -3.56 14.18
CA GLN A 293 -11.91 -3.27 12.90
C GLN A 293 -11.96 -4.52 12.01
N ASP A 294 -11.72 -4.31 10.70
CA ASP A 294 -11.68 -5.43 9.76
C ASP A 294 -10.59 -6.43 10.12
N GLY A 295 -10.96 -7.72 10.11
CA GLY A 295 -10.08 -8.81 10.46
C GLY A 295 -9.81 -8.98 11.96
N ASP A 296 -10.52 -8.26 12.84
CA ASP A 296 -10.46 -8.51 14.28
C ASP A 296 -10.98 -9.93 14.60
N VAL A 297 -10.29 -10.62 15.51
CA VAL A 297 -10.67 -11.94 16.00
C VAL A 297 -10.95 -11.87 17.50
N ILE A 298 -12.19 -12.13 17.89
CA ILE A 298 -12.60 -12.21 19.28
C ILE A 298 -12.46 -13.67 19.71
N VAL A 299 -11.58 -13.95 20.65
CA VAL A 299 -11.31 -15.30 21.15
C VAL A 299 -11.82 -15.42 22.57
N ILE A 300 -12.74 -16.32 22.79
CA ILE A 300 -13.32 -16.63 24.11
C ILE A 300 -12.95 -18.08 24.45
N PRO A 301 -11.87 -18.31 25.21
CA PRO A 301 -11.42 -19.66 25.49
C PRO A 301 -12.33 -20.35 26.48
N GLN A 302 -12.25 -21.67 26.50
CA GLN A 302 -12.81 -22.49 27.56
C GLN A 302 -12.01 -22.30 28.87
N TYR A 303 -12.66 -22.53 30.00
CA TYR A 303 -12.01 -22.39 31.30
C TYR A 303 -10.75 -23.26 31.42
N MET A 304 -9.64 -22.63 31.76
CA MET A 304 -8.32 -23.26 31.87
C MET A 304 -8.01 -23.58 33.34
N THR A 305 -7.76 -24.85 33.60
CA THR A 305 -7.50 -25.38 34.96
C THR A 305 -6.01 -25.41 35.35
N THR A 306 -5.12 -24.93 34.52
CA THR A 306 -3.68 -25.01 34.78
C THR A 306 -3.01 -23.64 34.68
N VAL A 307 -1.89 -23.49 35.37
CA VAL A 307 -0.94 -22.35 35.30
C VAL A 307 0.38 -22.89 34.81
N SER A 308 0.93 -22.30 33.74
CA SER A 308 2.22 -22.70 33.19
C SER A 308 3.34 -21.92 33.88
N VAL A 309 4.40 -22.60 34.25
CA VAL A 309 5.61 -22.01 34.87
C VAL A 309 6.80 -22.27 33.94
N SER A 310 7.48 -21.19 33.51
CA SER A 310 8.56 -21.26 32.51
C SER A 310 9.70 -20.27 32.82
N GLY A 311 10.75 -20.31 31.97
CA GLY A 311 11.94 -19.49 32.12
C GLY A 311 12.97 -20.12 33.10
N SER A 312 13.61 -19.28 33.93
CA SER A 312 14.67 -19.72 34.83
C SER A 312 14.15 -20.44 36.08
N VAL A 313 13.42 -21.53 35.89
CA VAL A 313 13.03 -22.53 36.88
C VAL A 313 13.74 -23.86 36.61
N ARG A 314 13.86 -24.72 37.60
CA ARG A 314 14.59 -25.99 37.42
C ARG A 314 13.88 -26.95 36.48
N LYS A 315 12.54 -27.00 36.53
CA LYS A 315 11.72 -27.88 35.69
C LYS A 315 10.48 -27.13 35.23
N PRO A 316 10.54 -26.48 34.05
CA PRO A 316 9.35 -25.84 33.45
C PRO A 316 8.21 -26.88 33.31
N ASN A 317 7.01 -26.54 33.79
CA ASN A 317 5.85 -27.41 33.76
C ASN A 317 4.54 -26.60 33.79
N SER A 318 3.42 -27.30 33.72
CA SER A 318 2.09 -26.76 33.99
C SER A 318 1.55 -27.36 35.27
N VAL A 319 1.11 -26.51 36.17
CA VAL A 319 0.60 -26.86 37.51
C VAL A 319 -0.90 -26.62 37.54
N VAL A 320 -1.67 -27.49 38.16
CA VAL A 320 -3.11 -27.30 38.34
C VAL A 320 -3.35 -26.01 39.12
N TYR A 321 -4.29 -25.20 38.61
CA TYR A 321 -4.65 -23.93 39.25
C TYR A 321 -5.37 -24.18 40.58
N ASP A 322 -4.85 -23.57 41.64
CA ASP A 322 -5.49 -23.49 42.95
C ASP A 322 -5.56 -22.01 43.38
N PRO A 323 -6.75 -21.47 43.65
CA PRO A 323 -6.93 -20.07 44.06
C PRO A 323 -6.26 -19.72 45.38
N LYS A 324 -5.80 -20.70 46.16
CA LYS A 324 -5.07 -20.50 47.41
C LYS A 324 -3.55 -20.45 47.24
N MET A 325 -3.01 -20.98 46.14
CA MET A 325 -1.58 -21.02 45.87
C MET A 325 -1.05 -19.65 45.51
N LYS A 326 0.10 -19.32 46.08
CA LYS A 326 0.86 -18.08 45.82
C LYS A 326 1.96 -18.33 44.76
N LEU A 327 2.56 -17.28 44.24
CA LEU A 327 3.67 -17.37 43.28
C LEU A 327 4.76 -18.38 43.71
N LYS A 328 5.16 -18.33 44.97
CA LYS A 328 6.22 -19.22 45.47
C LYS A 328 5.84 -20.70 45.44
N ASP A 329 4.56 -21.00 45.59
CA ASP A 329 4.06 -22.38 45.59
C ASP A 329 4.12 -22.94 44.15
N TYR A 330 3.69 -22.19 43.13
CA TYR A 330 3.85 -22.54 41.73
C TYR A 330 5.30 -22.71 41.30
N ILE A 331 6.21 -21.81 41.80
CA ILE A 331 7.63 -21.94 41.53
C ILE A 331 8.22 -23.20 42.22
N SER A 332 7.74 -23.55 43.41
CA SER A 332 8.15 -24.77 44.12
C SER A 332 7.75 -26.03 43.33
N GLU A 333 6.55 -26.07 42.79
CA GLU A 333 6.06 -27.17 41.92
C GLU A 333 6.89 -27.30 40.62
N ALA A 334 7.50 -26.20 40.15
CA ALA A 334 8.46 -26.20 39.07
C ALA A 334 9.90 -26.53 39.51
N GLY A 335 10.07 -27.12 40.70
CA GLY A 335 11.37 -27.50 41.28
C GLY A 335 12.18 -26.34 41.82
N GLY A 336 11.58 -25.16 41.97
CA GLY A 336 12.21 -23.95 42.46
C GLY A 336 12.93 -23.15 41.35
N TYR A 337 13.51 -22.04 41.76
CA TYR A 337 14.29 -21.18 40.89
C TYR A 337 15.58 -21.86 40.43
N ALA A 338 15.94 -21.67 39.15
CA ALA A 338 17.25 -22.07 38.65
C ALA A 338 18.35 -21.15 39.22
N GLU A 339 19.62 -21.56 39.09
CA GLU A 339 20.79 -20.91 39.69
C GLU A 339 20.92 -19.41 39.33
N ARG A 340 20.57 -19.04 38.12
CA ARG A 340 20.67 -17.67 37.59
C ARG A 340 19.32 -16.96 37.46
N ALA A 341 18.31 -17.37 38.21
CA ALA A 341 16.98 -16.75 38.13
C ALA A 341 16.95 -15.32 38.71
N ARG A 342 16.32 -14.37 38.00
CA ARG A 342 16.02 -13.03 38.50
C ARG A 342 14.65 -13.03 39.19
N LYS A 343 14.67 -13.35 40.48
CA LYS A 343 13.44 -13.54 41.27
C LYS A 343 12.55 -12.28 41.36
N SER A 344 13.17 -11.09 41.37
CA SER A 344 12.45 -9.81 41.44
C SER A 344 11.82 -9.35 40.13
N GLY A 345 12.15 -9.99 39.01
CA GLY A 345 11.61 -9.66 37.69
C GLY A 345 10.67 -10.74 37.17
N THR A 346 10.14 -11.61 38.03
CA THR A 346 9.14 -12.58 37.60
C THR A 346 7.88 -11.88 37.17
N PHE A 347 7.35 -12.25 36.02
CA PHE A 347 6.10 -11.69 35.52
C PHE A 347 5.10 -12.77 35.18
N ILE A 348 3.82 -12.39 35.13
CA ILE A 348 2.72 -13.23 34.74
C ILE A 348 2.12 -12.68 33.44
N LEU A 349 1.89 -13.57 32.53
CA LEU A 349 1.14 -13.32 31.32
C LEU A 349 -0.23 -13.96 31.49
N TYR A 350 -1.26 -13.14 31.48
CA TYR A 350 -2.65 -13.58 31.58
C TYR A 350 -3.17 -14.11 30.24
N PRO A 351 -4.20 -14.99 30.26
CA PRO A 351 -4.80 -15.51 29.03
C PRO A 351 -5.35 -14.43 28.09
N ASN A 352 -5.79 -13.29 28.64
CA ASN A 352 -6.26 -12.12 27.88
C ASN A 352 -5.13 -11.26 27.27
N GLY A 353 -3.86 -11.67 27.40
CA GLY A 353 -2.70 -10.95 26.86
C GLY A 353 -2.11 -9.88 27.79
N HIS A 354 -2.73 -9.56 28.93
CA HIS A 354 -2.14 -8.66 29.92
C HIS A 354 -0.88 -9.23 30.55
N ILE A 355 0.10 -8.36 30.81
CA ILE A 355 1.33 -8.72 31.50
C ILE A 355 1.45 -7.90 32.79
N LYS A 356 1.81 -8.58 33.89
CA LYS A 356 2.04 -7.94 35.19
C LYS A 356 3.34 -8.44 35.80
N GLU A 357 4.17 -7.54 36.25
CA GLU A 357 5.34 -7.93 37.08
C GLU A 357 4.88 -8.36 38.46
N LEU A 358 5.33 -9.54 38.90
CA LEU A 358 4.98 -10.12 40.19
C LEU A 358 6.14 -9.86 41.17
N GLY A 359 5.87 -9.07 42.19
CA GLY A 359 6.80 -8.93 43.31
C GLY A 359 6.95 -10.24 44.10
N ARG A 360 7.98 -10.31 44.99
CA ARG A 360 8.22 -11.49 45.84
C ARG A 360 7.01 -11.91 46.70
N ASN A 361 6.12 -10.98 47.01
CA ASN A 361 4.91 -11.18 47.83
C ASN A 361 3.65 -11.15 47.01
N ALA A 362 3.71 -11.54 45.72
CA ALA A 362 2.53 -11.61 44.86
C ALA A 362 1.43 -12.43 45.54
N SER A 363 0.22 -11.88 45.55
CA SER A 363 -0.98 -12.49 46.14
C SER A 363 -1.44 -13.68 45.32
N ALA A 364 -2.13 -14.63 45.93
CA ALA A 364 -2.80 -15.69 45.22
C ALA A 364 -3.86 -15.12 44.21
N LYS A 365 -4.45 -13.96 44.53
CA LYS A 365 -5.42 -13.26 43.66
C LYS A 365 -4.81 -12.74 42.36
N ASP A 366 -3.48 -12.62 42.31
CA ASP A 366 -2.78 -12.17 41.08
C ASP A 366 -2.57 -13.31 40.08
N ILE A 367 -2.93 -14.54 40.43
CA ILE A 367 -2.74 -15.71 39.57
C ILE A 367 -4.12 -16.31 39.25
N ILE A 368 -4.43 -16.45 37.97
CA ILE A 368 -5.67 -17.04 37.51
C ILE A 368 -5.38 -18.25 36.60
N GLY A 369 -6.34 -19.11 36.41
CA GLY A 369 -6.21 -20.27 35.51
C GLY A 369 -5.79 -19.83 34.09
N GLY A 370 -5.00 -20.64 33.41
CA GLY A 370 -4.49 -20.33 32.07
C GLY A 370 -3.32 -19.33 32.02
N SER A 371 -2.95 -18.74 33.16
CA SER A 371 -1.80 -17.80 33.20
C SER A 371 -0.47 -18.50 32.98
N LYS A 372 0.50 -17.74 32.46
CA LYS A 372 1.89 -18.19 32.31
C LYS A 372 2.80 -17.35 33.23
N ILE A 373 3.42 -17.99 34.20
CA ILE A 373 4.44 -17.40 35.08
C ILE A 373 5.79 -17.56 34.40
N ILE A 374 6.48 -16.45 34.16
CA ILE A 374 7.75 -16.42 33.45
C ILE A 374 8.82 -15.83 34.38
N VAL A 375 9.86 -16.63 34.66
CA VAL A 375 10.98 -16.24 35.48
C VAL A 375 12.16 -15.88 34.58
N PRO A 376 12.59 -14.60 34.52
CA PRO A 376 13.72 -14.22 33.70
C PRO A 376 15.04 -14.65 34.31
N GLN A 377 16.07 -14.75 33.47
CA GLN A 377 17.44 -15.06 33.91
C GLN A 377 18.17 -13.76 34.32
N LYS A 378 19.05 -13.83 35.33
CA LYS A 378 20.02 -12.77 35.58
C LYS A 378 21.01 -12.70 34.45
N GLY A 379 21.04 -11.58 33.71
CA GLY A 379 22.03 -11.37 32.65
C GLY A 379 23.47 -11.37 33.20
N ARG A 380 24.41 -11.93 32.46
CA ARG A 380 25.76 -11.37 32.42
C ARG A 380 25.60 -10.03 31.75
N SER A 381 25.83 -8.93 32.39
CA SER A 381 25.98 -7.56 31.87
C SER A 381 25.47 -7.20 30.42
N GLN A 382 24.90 -8.14 29.71
CA GLN A 382 24.24 -8.01 28.39
C GLN A 382 22.97 -8.87 28.42
N TRP A 383 21.82 -8.23 28.26
CA TRP A 383 20.54 -8.89 28.17
C TRP A 383 20.46 -9.68 26.83
N ASN A 384 20.44 -11.01 26.90
CA ASN A 384 20.06 -11.84 25.78
C ASN A 384 18.53 -11.95 25.71
N LEU A 385 17.90 -10.99 25.07
CA LEU A 385 16.47 -11.05 24.76
C LEU A 385 16.09 -12.32 23.98
N GLY A 386 16.99 -12.83 23.13
CA GLY A 386 16.75 -13.99 22.27
C GLY A 386 16.42 -15.29 23.03
N THR A 387 17.13 -15.58 24.15
CA THR A 387 16.88 -16.80 24.94
C THR A 387 15.62 -16.76 25.77
N THR A 388 15.14 -15.56 26.14
CA THR A 388 13.88 -15.41 26.89
C THR A 388 12.66 -15.50 25.94
N LEU A 389 12.84 -15.07 24.69
CA LEU A 389 11.80 -15.08 23.67
C LEU A 389 11.61 -16.46 23.02
N SER A 390 12.67 -17.25 22.87
CA SER A 390 12.59 -18.60 22.28
C SER A 390 11.78 -19.61 23.11
N THR A 391 11.57 -19.35 24.40
CA THR A 391 10.73 -20.17 25.27
C THR A 391 9.26 -19.78 25.32
N VAL A 392 8.88 -18.65 24.69
CA VAL A 392 7.49 -18.15 24.60
C VAL A 392 6.94 -18.42 23.19
N THR A 393 6.98 -19.68 22.79
CA THR A 393 6.46 -20.13 21.48
C THR A 393 4.97 -20.43 21.56
N THR A 394 4.13 -19.47 21.86
CA THR A 394 2.71 -19.53 21.46
C THR A 394 2.06 -18.17 21.57
N SER A 395 1.67 -17.59 20.44
CA SER A 395 0.57 -16.60 20.23
C SER A 395 0.50 -15.35 21.11
N VAL A 396 1.57 -14.92 21.75
CA VAL A 396 1.61 -13.60 22.40
C VAL A 396 2.39 -12.68 21.48
N SER A 397 1.81 -11.56 21.10
CA SER A 397 2.50 -10.60 20.28
C SER A 397 3.78 -10.18 21.00
N MET A 398 4.92 -10.42 20.36
CA MET A 398 6.21 -10.01 20.86
C MET A 398 6.30 -8.53 21.17
N LEU A 399 5.48 -7.71 20.51
CA LEU A 399 5.38 -6.28 20.78
C LEU A 399 4.97 -5.97 22.21
N ALA A 400 4.03 -6.71 22.80
CA ALA A 400 3.65 -6.49 24.20
C ALA A 400 4.79 -6.84 25.15
N VAL A 401 5.55 -7.89 24.84
CA VAL A 401 6.73 -8.29 25.63
C VAL A 401 7.88 -7.29 25.44
N ILE A 402 8.14 -6.85 24.22
CA ILE A 402 9.18 -5.86 23.88
C ILE A 402 8.81 -4.49 24.46
N ALA A 403 7.56 -4.04 24.34
CA ALA A 403 7.10 -2.76 24.89
C ALA A 403 7.18 -2.75 26.43
N SER A 404 6.82 -3.86 27.10
CA SER A 404 6.96 -3.97 28.54
C SER A 404 8.43 -3.99 29.00
N LEU A 405 9.31 -4.63 28.21
CA LEU A 405 10.75 -4.69 28.49
C LEU A 405 11.44 -3.33 28.25
N ILE A 406 11.03 -2.58 27.24
CA ILE A 406 11.54 -1.21 26.98
C ILE A 406 11.09 -0.25 28.09
N ASN A 407 9.87 -0.40 28.58
CA ASN A 407 9.35 0.45 29.67
C ASN A 407 9.98 0.14 31.03
N THR A 408 10.54 -1.05 31.21
CA THR A 408 11.30 -1.44 32.42
C THR A 408 12.78 -1.06 32.35
N MET A 409 13.28 -0.57 31.22
CA MET A 409 14.65 -0.10 31.00
C MET A 409 14.80 1.43 31.18
N LYS A 410 13.72 2.16 31.40
CA LYS A 410 13.71 3.55 31.87
C LYS A 410 13.62 3.56 33.40
#